data_c182dbbb3e87533ac7020b0ae408636b
#
_entry.id   c182dbbb3e87533ac7020b0ae408636b
#
_cell.length_a   1.000
_cell.length_b   1.000
_cell.length_c   1.000
_cell.angle_alpha   90.00
_cell.angle_beta   90.00
_cell.angle_gamma   90.00
#
_symmetry.space_group_name_H-M   'P 1'
#
loop_
_entity.id
_entity.type
_entity.pdbx_description
1 polymer ?
#
loop_
_entity_poly.entity_id
_entity_poly.type
_entity_poly.pdbx_seq_one_letter_code
_entity_poly.pdbx_strand_id
1 'polypeptide(L)'
;YDAGTHVPLAIRWPKGIRTPGRVSHSLVNLSDLAPTFLEAAGISIPKMMTGKALTDILQGKTNVKREAAFIAMERHAGCREGGKGYPCRAIRTKEYLYIRNFDPDRWPAGSPERKHCVRHIRYGEVDPSPTKTVMMDEPKYAKLADLAFGKRPAEELYLISNDPHQLRNLADAKEFQKTRDLLRQQLDDHLKKSGDPRLTGKPALWDYYPFYRAPKFPGWKVAPMPAEFQKAHKVK
;
A
#
# COMPACT_ATOMS: atom_id res chain seq x y z
N TYR A 1 -3.04 -5.23 -4.03
CA TYR A 1 -4.02 -5.60 -5.06
C TYR A 1 -5.39 -5.00 -4.73
N ASP A 2 -6.28 -4.88 -5.73
CA ASP A 2 -7.60 -4.25 -5.56
C ASP A 2 -8.42 -4.88 -4.43
N ALA A 3 -8.34 -6.18 -4.20
CA ALA A 3 -9.03 -6.84 -3.08
C ALA A 3 -8.69 -6.25 -1.70
N GLY A 4 -7.51 -5.66 -1.54
CA GLY A 4 -7.08 -5.02 -0.29
C GLY A 4 -7.13 -3.49 -0.29
N THR A 5 -7.33 -2.85 -1.45
CA THR A 5 -7.23 -1.39 -1.60
C THR A 5 -8.49 -0.74 -2.17
N HIS A 6 -9.29 -1.47 -2.95
CA HIS A 6 -10.56 -0.99 -3.48
C HIS A 6 -11.68 -1.25 -2.47
N VAL A 7 -11.71 -0.45 -1.40
CA VAL A 7 -12.70 -0.57 -0.33
C VAL A 7 -13.92 0.31 -0.61
N PRO A 8 -15.14 -0.11 -0.20
CA PRO A 8 -16.33 0.71 -0.38
C PRO A 8 -16.24 2.00 0.46
N LEU A 9 -16.66 3.11 -0.14
CA LEU A 9 -16.78 4.40 0.52
C LEU A 9 -18.18 4.97 0.28
N ALA A 10 -18.93 5.23 1.36
CA ALA A 10 -20.22 5.88 1.33
C ALA A 10 -20.16 7.18 2.13
N ILE A 11 -20.68 8.26 1.55
CA ILE A 11 -20.70 9.59 2.19
C ILE A 11 -22.14 10.09 2.20
N ARG A 12 -22.59 10.51 3.40
CA ARG A 12 -23.87 11.20 3.59
C ARG A 12 -23.60 12.62 4.08
N TRP A 13 -23.98 13.61 3.28
CA TRP A 13 -23.85 15.03 3.63
C TRP A 13 -25.02 15.83 3.03
N PRO A 14 -26.18 15.90 3.73
CA PRO A 14 -27.41 16.49 3.19
C PRO A 14 -27.27 17.92 2.70
N LYS A 15 -26.44 18.74 3.36
CA LYS A 15 -26.21 20.15 2.99
C LYS A 15 -25.19 20.33 1.87
N GLY A 16 -24.36 19.33 1.56
CA GLY A 16 -23.24 19.46 0.61
C GLY A 16 -23.38 18.62 -0.64
N ILE A 17 -24.14 17.52 -0.60
CA ILE A 17 -24.37 16.65 -1.76
C ILE A 17 -25.64 17.10 -2.49
N ARG A 18 -25.46 17.68 -3.69
CA ARG A 18 -26.57 18.18 -4.48
C ARG A 18 -27.47 17.08 -5.05
N THR A 19 -26.87 15.95 -5.43
CA THR A 19 -27.58 14.81 -6.05
C THR A 19 -27.27 13.55 -5.25
N PRO A 20 -28.08 13.22 -4.23
CA PRO A 20 -27.90 12.00 -3.44
C PRO A 20 -28.24 10.73 -4.23
N GLY A 21 -27.84 9.57 -3.71
CA GLY A 21 -28.17 8.26 -4.29
C GLY A 21 -27.36 7.88 -5.54
N ARG A 22 -26.32 8.63 -5.91
CA ARG A 22 -25.47 8.32 -7.07
C ARG A 22 -24.22 7.53 -6.67
N VAL A 23 -23.70 6.77 -7.64
CA VAL A 23 -22.40 6.11 -7.56
C VAL A 23 -21.38 6.92 -8.36
N SER A 24 -20.17 7.09 -7.82
CA SER A 24 -19.03 7.69 -8.53
C SER A 24 -17.93 6.66 -8.69
N HIS A 25 -17.37 6.55 -9.88
CA HIS A 25 -16.23 5.70 -10.21
C HIS A 25 -14.91 6.48 -10.23
N SER A 26 -14.89 7.67 -9.64
CA SER A 26 -13.66 8.46 -9.50
C SER A 26 -12.68 7.77 -8.58
N LEU A 27 -11.40 7.77 -8.96
CA LEU A 27 -10.34 7.27 -8.12
C LEU A 27 -10.11 8.24 -6.94
N VAL A 28 -10.32 7.77 -5.74
CA VAL A 28 -10.16 8.55 -4.50
C VAL A 28 -9.30 7.78 -3.51
N ASN A 29 -8.72 8.50 -2.57
CA ASN A 29 -7.88 7.94 -1.53
C ASN A 29 -8.46 8.28 -0.15
N LEU A 30 -8.24 7.44 0.86
CA LEU A 30 -8.66 7.76 2.24
C LEU A 30 -7.99 9.03 2.77
N SER A 31 -6.79 9.38 2.27
CA SER A 31 -6.14 10.65 2.56
C SER A 31 -6.93 11.89 2.10
N ASP A 32 -7.88 11.72 1.18
CA ASP A 32 -8.74 12.79 0.68
C ASP A 32 -9.86 13.16 1.67
N LEU A 33 -10.13 12.31 2.67
CA LEU A 33 -11.21 12.54 3.64
C LEU A 33 -10.90 13.71 4.59
N ALA A 34 -9.68 13.79 5.11
CA ALA A 34 -9.31 14.85 6.04
C ALA A 34 -9.45 16.26 5.40
N PRO A 35 -8.88 16.55 4.23
CA PRO A 35 -9.11 17.84 3.56
C PRO A 35 -10.58 18.06 3.19
N THR A 36 -11.35 17.00 2.89
CA THR A 36 -12.80 17.12 2.64
C THR A 36 -13.54 17.61 3.88
N PHE A 37 -13.22 17.07 5.05
CA PHE A 37 -13.86 17.48 6.30
C PHE A 37 -13.52 18.93 6.67
N LEU A 38 -12.25 19.35 6.50
CA LEU A 38 -11.84 20.72 6.75
C LEU A 38 -12.57 21.69 5.80
N GLU A 39 -12.62 21.39 4.51
CA GLU A 39 -13.32 22.23 3.53
C GLU A 39 -14.83 22.30 3.82
N ALA A 40 -15.44 21.19 4.20
CA ALA A 40 -16.86 21.15 4.59
C ALA A 40 -17.15 21.99 5.84
N ALA A 41 -16.17 22.11 6.73
CA ALA A 41 -16.25 22.95 7.94
C ALA A 41 -15.84 24.39 7.71
N GLY A 42 -15.46 24.80 6.49
CA GLY A 42 -14.95 26.14 6.20
C GLY A 42 -13.56 26.42 6.75
N ILE A 43 -12.79 25.38 7.06
CA ILE A 43 -11.43 25.49 7.62
C ILE A 43 -10.40 25.32 6.50
N SER A 44 -9.38 26.18 6.51
CA SER A 44 -8.28 26.10 5.53
C SER A 44 -7.52 24.77 5.63
N ILE A 45 -7.27 24.15 4.48
CA ILE A 45 -6.52 22.89 4.40
C ILE A 45 -5.02 23.17 4.60
N PRO A 46 -4.37 22.57 5.61
CA PRO A 46 -2.94 22.73 5.85
C PRO A 46 -2.09 22.27 4.64
N LYS A 47 -1.03 23.01 4.32
CA LYS A 47 -0.14 22.72 3.17
C LYS A 47 0.53 21.34 3.23
N MET A 48 0.67 20.76 4.41
CA MET A 48 1.25 19.42 4.61
C MET A 48 0.30 18.28 4.19
N MET A 49 -0.99 18.53 4.00
CA MET A 49 -1.94 17.53 3.51
C MET A 49 -1.74 17.32 2.02
N THR A 50 -1.52 16.07 1.62
CA THR A 50 -1.31 15.68 0.21
C THR A 50 -2.60 15.22 -0.47
N GLY A 51 -3.64 14.87 0.30
CA GLY A 51 -4.96 14.51 -0.21
C GLY A 51 -5.69 15.69 -0.84
N LYS A 52 -6.63 15.40 -1.73
CA LYS A 52 -7.49 16.39 -2.40
C LYS A 52 -8.92 16.29 -1.89
N ALA A 53 -9.50 17.38 -1.42
CA ALA A 53 -10.90 17.38 -0.98
C ALA A 53 -11.82 16.79 -2.05
N LEU A 54 -12.84 16.04 -1.61
CA LEU A 54 -13.81 15.36 -2.46
C LEU A 54 -15.05 16.23 -2.79
N THR A 55 -15.08 17.47 -2.34
CA THR A 55 -16.23 18.38 -2.49
C THR A 55 -16.64 18.61 -3.95
N ASP A 56 -15.68 18.63 -4.86
CA ASP A 56 -15.91 18.67 -6.30
C ASP A 56 -16.77 17.48 -6.78
N ILE A 57 -16.39 16.25 -6.39
CA ILE A 57 -17.12 15.02 -6.69
C ILE A 57 -18.49 15.04 -5.98
N LEU A 58 -18.50 15.39 -4.70
CA LEU A 58 -19.73 15.41 -3.89
C LEU A 58 -20.76 16.42 -4.42
N GLN A 59 -20.30 17.52 -4.97
CA GLN A 59 -21.15 18.53 -5.63
C GLN A 59 -21.55 18.17 -7.07
N GLY A 60 -21.07 17.05 -7.60
CA GLY A 60 -21.42 16.59 -8.94
C GLY A 60 -20.72 17.35 -10.07
N LYS A 61 -19.56 17.95 -9.83
CA LYS A 61 -18.78 18.59 -10.90
C LYS A 61 -18.26 17.54 -11.88
N THR A 62 -18.50 17.73 -13.16
CA THR A 62 -18.17 16.76 -14.22
C THR A 62 -16.73 16.83 -14.69
N ASN A 63 -16.03 17.94 -14.48
CA ASN A 63 -14.65 18.17 -14.98
C ASN A 63 -13.57 17.77 -13.98
N VAL A 64 -13.88 16.88 -13.05
CA VAL A 64 -12.90 16.44 -12.05
C VAL A 64 -12.01 15.37 -12.63
N LYS A 65 -10.75 15.72 -12.86
CA LYS A 65 -9.73 14.75 -13.28
C LYS A 65 -9.11 14.10 -12.06
N ARG A 66 -9.50 12.86 -11.79
CA ARG A 66 -8.87 11.95 -10.83
C ARG A 66 -8.42 10.70 -11.58
N GLU A 67 -7.28 10.81 -12.20
CA GLU A 67 -6.76 9.82 -13.16
C GLU A 67 -6.04 8.67 -12.46
N ALA A 68 -5.56 8.89 -11.23
CA ALA A 68 -4.83 7.89 -10.47
C ALA A 68 -5.07 8.01 -8.96
N ALA A 69 -4.99 6.87 -8.27
CA ALA A 69 -4.81 6.76 -6.83
C ALA A 69 -3.44 6.16 -6.52
N PHE A 70 -2.78 6.67 -5.48
CA PHE A 70 -1.46 6.19 -5.06
C PHE A 70 -1.58 5.41 -3.77
N ILE A 71 -0.87 4.30 -3.68
CA ILE A 71 -0.94 3.35 -2.58
C ILE A 71 0.47 3.13 -2.04
N ALA A 72 0.61 3.06 -0.73
CA ALA A 72 1.87 2.79 -0.08
C ALA A 72 1.67 1.74 1.01
N MET A 73 2.64 0.83 1.13
CA MET A 73 2.73 -0.11 2.22
C MET A 73 4.17 -0.13 2.75
N GLU A 74 4.30 -0.25 4.06
CA GLU A 74 5.56 -0.42 4.77
C GLU A 74 5.42 -1.58 5.76
N ARG A 75 5.59 -1.34 7.04
CA ARG A 75 5.45 -2.33 8.10
C ARG A 75 4.06 -2.27 8.72
N HIS A 76 3.30 -3.34 8.56
CA HIS A 76 2.04 -3.51 9.29
C HIS A 76 2.27 -4.22 10.62
N ALA A 77 3.01 -5.34 10.61
CA ALA A 77 3.34 -6.09 11.82
C ALA A 77 4.81 -6.53 11.84
N GLY A 78 5.29 -6.94 13.01
CA GLY A 78 6.63 -7.50 13.18
C GLY A 78 6.68 -8.96 12.74
N CYS A 79 6.62 -9.22 11.44
CA CYS A 79 6.51 -10.57 10.89
C CYS A 79 7.64 -10.92 9.92
N ARG A 80 8.76 -10.19 9.98
CA ARG A 80 9.98 -10.47 9.23
C ARG A 80 11.19 -10.35 10.13
N GLU A 81 12.28 -10.96 9.73
CA GLU A 81 13.54 -10.88 10.47
C GLU A 81 13.93 -9.42 10.76
N GLY A 82 14.32 -9.13 11.99
CA GLY A 82 14.64 -7.78 12.45
C GLY A 82 13.46 -6.81 12.45
N GLY A 83 12.22 -7.30 12.33
CA GLY A 83 11.02 -6.45 12.34
C GLY A 83 10.88 -5.57 11.10
N LYS A 84 11.55 -5.90 10.01
CA LYS A 84 11.52 -5.13 8.76
C LYS A 84 10.13 -5.10 8.12
N GLY A 85 9.84 -4.01 7.40
CA GLY A 85 8.63 -3.86 6.60
C GLY A 85 8.71 -4.58 5.25
N TYR A 86 7.61 -4.51 4.49
CA TYR A 86 7.57 -4.83 3.07
C TYR A 86 7.23 -3.57 2.30
N PRO A 87 8.25 -2.83 1.83
CA PRO A 87 8.02 -1.55 1.17
C PRO A 87 7.52 -1.75 -0.25
N CYS A 88 6.29 -1.33 -0.51
CA CYS A 88 5.80 -1.21 -1.87
C CYS A 88 5.06 0.10 -2.09
N ARG A 89 5.05 0.54 -3.34
CA ARG A 89 4.29 1.69 -3.82
C ARG A 89 3.54 1.29 -5.07
N ALA A 90 2.35 1.83 -5.23
CA ALA A 90 1.56 1.53 -6.41
C ALA A 90 0.84 2.77 -6.94
N ILE A 91 0.60 2.75 -8.24
CA ILE A 91 -0.33 3.65 -8.93
C ILE A 91 -1.47 2.83 -9.52
N ARG A 92 -2.69 3.20 -9.18
CA ARG A 92 -3.93 2.63 -9.71
C ARG A 92 -4.60 3.67 -10.60
N THR A 93 -4.65 3.38 -11.88
CA THR A 93 -5.42 4.14 -12.86
C THR A 93 -6.75 3.44 -13.15
N LYS A 94 -7.58 3.98 -14.00
CA LYS A 94 -8.82 3.32 -14.39
C LYS A 94 -8.59 1.94 -15.02
N GLU A 95 -7.52 1.79 -15.78
CA GLU A 95 -7.24 0.58 -16.57
C GLU A 95 -6.20 -0.33 -15.94
N TYR A 96 -5.21 0.24 -15.25
CA TYR A 96 -4.04 -0.49 -14.79
C TYR A 96 -3.80 -0.35 -13.29
N LEU A 97 -3.20 -1.39 -12.72
CA LEU A 97 -2.51 -1.35 -11.44
C LEU A 97 -1.03 -1.63 -11.71
N TYR A 98 -0.15 -0.68 -11.38
CA TYR A 98 1.29 -0.87 -11.39
C TYR A 98 1.82 -0.81 -9.96
N ILE A 99 2.65 -1.80 -9.58
CA ILE A 99 3.24 -1.92 -8.24
C ILE A 99 4.76 -1.96 -8.38
N ARG A 100 5.45 -1.21 -7.53
CA ARG A 100 6.89 -1.28 -7.33
C ARG A 100 7.20 -1.83 -5.96
N ASN A 101 7.90 -2.97 -5.90
CA ASN A 101 8.39 -3.62 -4.70
C ASN A 101 9.86 -3.23 -4.50
N PHE A 102 10.17 -2.46 -3.45
CA PHE A 102 11.53 -1.92 -3.24
C PHE A 102 12.50 -2.95 -2.66
N ASP A 103 11.98 -3.94 -1.94
CA ASP A 103 12.75 -5.04 -1.35
C ASP A 103 12.11 -6.38 -1.75
N PRO A 104 12.23 -6.82 -3.02
CA PRO A 104 11.54 -8.01 -3.55
C PRO A 104 12.02 -9.32 -2.89
N ASP A 105 13.21 -9.32 -2.28
CA ASP A 105 13.72 -10.47 -1.54
C ASP A 105 12.99 -10.71 -0.22
N ARG A 106 12.23 -9.75 0.27
CA ARG A 106 11.41 -9.91 1.47
C ARG A 106 10.10 -10.62 1.17
N TRP A 107 9.54 -11.25 2.17
CA TRP A 107 8.24 -11.93 2.08
C TRP A 107 7.08 -10.94 2.28
N PRO A 108 6.21 -10.72 1.29
CA PRO A 108 5.12 -9.74 1.41
C PRO A 108 4.11 -10.10 2.51
N ALA A 109 3.82 -11.39 2.65
CA ALA A 109 2.90 -11.90 3.68
C ALA A 109 3.56 -12.13 5.06
N GLY A 110 4.83 -11.70 5.23
CA GLY A 110 5.64 -12.04 6.40
C GLY A 110 6.47 -13.32 6.19
N SER A 111 7.45 -13.56 7.08
CA SER A 111 8.35 -14.71 6.97
C SER A 111 7.60 -16.05 7.05
N PRO A 112 8.03 -17.07 6.29
CA PRO A 112 7.57 -18.44 6.48
C PRO A 112 8.00 -19.03 7.82
N GLU A 113 9.01 -18.46 8.47
CA GLU A 113 9.54 -18.93 9.74
C GLU A 113 8.83 -18.27 10.92
N ARG A 114 8.23 -19.09 11.78
CA ARG A 114 7.47 -18.63 12.97
C ARG A 114 8.30 -17.74 13.91
N LYS A 115 9.60 -18.01 14.03
CA LYS A 115 10.51 -17.27 14.93
C LYS A 115 10.65 -15.78 14.58
N HIS A 116 10.42 -15.41 13.32
CA HIS A 116 10.51 -14.03 12.83
C HIS A 116 9.20 -13.26 12.95
N CYS A 117 8.16 -13.85 13.48
CA CYS A 117 6.87 -13.20 13.68
C CYS A 117 6.55 -13.06 15.17
N VAL A 118 6.18 -11.85 15.59
CA VAL A 118 5.78 -11.54 16.98
C VAL A 118 4.67 -12.43 17.51
N ARG A 119 3.82 -12.97 16.63
CA ARG A 119 2.71 -13.87 16.98
C ARG A 119 3.08 -15.35 16.84
N HIS A 120 4.33 -15.65 16.49
CA HIS A 120 4.83 -17.00 16.23
C HIS A 120 4.01 -17.79 15.19
N ILE A 121 3.54 -17.11 14.14
CA ILE A 121 2.79 -17.71 13.03
C ILE A 121 3.55 -17.52 11.73
N ARG A 122 3.39 -18.47 10.80
CA ARG A 122 3.93 -18.36 9.43
C ARG A 122 3.14 -17.28 8.68
N TYR A 123 3.85 -16.49 7.86
CA TYR A 123 3.22 -15.43 7.05
C TYR A 123 2.29 -14.53 7.86
N GLY A 124 2.83 -13.93 8.91
CA GLY A 124 2.07 -13.29 9.98
C GLY A 124 1.36 -11.98 9.64
N GLU A 125 1.54 -11.44 8.42
CA GLU A 125 0.72 -10.34 7.90
C GLU A 125 -0.69 -10.81 7.50
N VAL A 126 -0.87 -12.12 7.29
CA VAL A 126 -2.16 -12.75 7.03
C VAL A 126 -2.61 -13.47 8.28
N ASP A 127 -3.81 -13.17 8.75
CA ASP A 127 -4.36 -13.77 9.97
C ASP A 127 -4.55 -15.29 9.84
N PRO A 128 -4.46 -16.03 10.95
CA PRO A 128 -4.75 -17.46 10.97
C PRO A 128 -6.19 -17.74 10.54
N SER A 129 -6.34 -18.73 9.68
CA SER A 129 -7.65 -19.24 9.28
C SER A 129 -7.53 -20.71 8.83
N PRO A 130 -8.63 -21.47 8.82
CA PRO A 130 -8.64 -22.84 8.27
C PRO A 130 -8.14 -22.86 6.81
N THR A 131 -8.56 -21.91 5.97
CA THR A 131 -8.12 -21.80 4.59
C THR A 131 -6.60 -21.62 4.49
N LYS A 132 -6.02 -20.72 5.28
CA LYS A 132 -4.57 -20.50 5.32
C LYS A 132 -3.83 -21.78 5.71
N THR A 133 -4.32 -22.50 6.73
CA THR A 133 -3.72 -23.76 7.19
C THR A 133 -3.72 -24.80 6.08
N VAL A 134 -4.87 -25.04 5.45
CA VAL A 134 -5.01 -25.99 4.35
C VAL A 134 -4.12 -25.64 3.17
N MET A 135 -4.06 -24.35 2.79
CA MET A 135 -3.20 -23.91 1.69
C MET A 135 -1.70 -24.13 1.95
N MET A 136 -1.27 -24.01 3.22
CA MET A 136 0.14 -24.18 3.57
C MET A 136 0.55 -25.63 3.79
N ASP A 137 -0.37 -26.48 4.22
CA ASP A 137 -0.04 -27.82 4.72
C ASP A 137 -0.37 -28.93 3.71
N GLU A 138 -1.27 -28.68 2.73
CA GLU A 138 -1.61 -29.67 1.71
C GLU A 138 -0.90 -29.39 0.39
N PRO A 139 -0.05 -30.35 -0.11
CA PRO A 139 0.76 -30.17 -1.33
C PRO A 139 -0.05 -29.83 -2.60
N LYS A 140 -1.28 -30.28 -2.68
CA LYS A 140 -2.16 -30.00 -3.85
C LYS A 140 -2.46 -28.50 -4.02
N TYR A 141 -2.30 -27.69 -2.95
CA TYR A 141 -2.50 -26.24 -2.96
C TYR A 141 -1.20 -25.42 -3.04
N ALA A 142 -0.05 -26.07 -3.26
CA ALA A 142 1.26 -25.37 -3.26
C ALA A 142 1.29 -24.15 -4.22
N LYS A 143 0.67 -24.26 -5.42
CA LYS A 143 0.58 -23.14 -6.36
C LYS A 143 -0.26 -21.96 -5.81
N LEU A 144 -1.34 -22.26 -5.10
CA LEU A 144 -2.17 -21.23 -4.48
C LEU A 144 -1.46 -20.60 -3.27
N ALA A 145 -0.74 -21.41 -2.50
CA ALA A 145 0.10 -20.92 -1.39
C ALA A 145 1.20 -19.98 -1.90
N ASP A 146 1.84 -20.30 -3.04
CA ASP A 146 2.83 -19.43 -3.64
C ASP A 146 2.20 -18.11 -4.13
N LEU A 147 1.05 -18.17 -4.80
CA LEU A 147 0.30 -16.97 -5.19
C LEU A 147 -0.10 -16.11 -4.00
N ALA A 148 -0.46 -16.71 -2.86
CA ALA A 148 -0.91 -15.98 -1.68
C ALA A 148 0.24 -15.43 -0.83
N PHE A 149 1.33 -16.18 -0.69
CA PHE A 149 2.38 -15.92 0.31
C PHE A 149 3.78 -15.78 -0.29
N GLY A 150 3.98 -16.17 -1.55
CA GLY A 150 5.27 -16.14 -2.23
C GLY A 150 5.85 -14.73 -2.38
N LYS A 151 7.15 -14.66 -2.63
CA LYS A 151 7.85 -13.40 -2.94
C LYS A 151 7.29 -12.79 -4.22
N ARG A 152 7.43 -11.47 -4.35
CA ARG A 152 6.98 -10.72 -5.53
C ARG A 152 8.16 -10.19 -6.32
N PRO A 153 8.07 -10.07 -7.65
CA PRO A 153 9.09 -9.41 -8.44
C PRO A 153 9.19 -7.92 -8.08
N ALA A 154 10.26 -7.26 -8.53
CA ALA A 154 10.46 -5.84 -8.28
C ALA A 154 9.35 -4.96 -8.87
N GLU A 155 8.73 -5.41 -9.95
CA GLU A 155 7.66 -4.69 -10.63
C GLU A 155 6.51 -5.62 -10.99
N GLU A 156 5.29 -5.10 -10.84
CA GLU A 156 4.09 -5.80 -11.24
C GLU A 156 3.18 -4.85 -12.02
N LEU A 157 2.56 -5.35 -13.08
CA LEU A 157 1.60 -4.62 -13.91
C LEU A 157 0.39 -5.50 -14.22
N TYR A 158 -0.79 -4.97 -13.99
CA TYR A 158 -2.05 -5.69 -14.22
C TYR A 158 -3.01 -4.83 -15.03
N LEU A 159 -3.60 -5.43 -16.07
CA LEU A 159 -4.69 -4.84 -16.85
C LEU A 159 -6.02 -5.28 -16.22
N ILE A 160 -6.67 -4.37 -15.49
CA ILE A 160 -7.79 -4.67 -14.59
C ILE A 160 -9.03 -5.22 -15.31
N SER A 161 -9.30 -4.74 -16.52
CA SER A 161 -10.46 -5.20 -17.30
C SER A 161 -10.36 -6.69 -17.67
N ASN A 162 -9.14 -7.20 -17.87
CA ASN A 162 -8.89 -8.56 -18.30
C ASN A 162 -8.45 -9.50 -17.17
N ASP A 163 -7.98 -8.89 -16.06
CA ASP A 163 -7.48 -9.61 -14.89
C ASP A 163 -7.93 -8.93 -13.60
N PRO A 164 -9.22 -8.98 -13.26
CA PRO A 164 -9.77 -8.31 -12.09
C PRO A 164 -9.22 -8.86 -10.77
N HIS A 165 -8.59 -10.03 -10.79
CA HIS A 165 -7.99 -10.66 -9.60
C HIS A 165 -6.47 -10.46 -9.51
N GLN A 166 -5.86 -9.78 -10.48
CA GLN A 166 -4.42 -9.49 -10.55
C GLN A 166 -3.55 -10.75 -10.37
N LEU A 167 -3.82 -11.77 -11.20
CA LEU A 167 -3.11 -13.05 -11.20
C LEU A 167 -2.00 -13.13 -12.26
N ARG A 168 -2.11 -12.31 -13.33
CA ARG A 168 -1.17 -12.32 -14.45
C ARG A 168 -0.35 -11.04 -14.48
N ASN A 169 0.87 -11.11 -13.98
CA ASN A 169 1.80 -9.97 -14.07
C ASN A 169 2.26 -9.77 -15.53
N LEU A 170 2.06 -8.54 -16.03
CA LEU A 170 2.39 -8.12 -17.41
C LEU A 170 3.66 -7.24 -17.46
N ALA A 171 4.36 -7.04 -16.33
CA ALA A 171 5.48 -6.10 -16.25
C ALA A 171 6.62 -6.43 -17.24
N ASP A 172 6.85 -7.72 -17.52
CA ASP A 172 7.91 -8.17 -18.45
C ASP A 172 7.41 -8.44 -19.89
N ALA A 173 6.11 -8.29 -20.12
CA ALA A 173 5.54 -8.51 -21.46
C ALA A 173 5.89 -7.34 -22.39
N LYS A 174 6.47 -7.65 -23.55
CA LYS A 174 7.00 -6.66 -24.50
C LYS A 174 5.97 -5.62 -24.94
N GLU A 175 4.75 -6.06 -25.17
CA GLU A 175 3.64 -5.21 -25.59
C GLU A 175 3.20 -4.19 -24.51
N PHE A 176 3.53 -4.42 -23.24
CA PHE A 176 3.19 -3.54 -22.12
C PHE A 176 4.35 -2.70 -21.60
N GLN A 177 5.53 -2.80 -22.17
CA GLN A 177 6.72 -2.07 -21.71
C GLN A 177 6.50 -0.55 -21.67
N LYS A 178 5.91 0.02 -22.72
CA LYS A 178 5.63 1.48 -22.76
C LYS A 178 4.64 1.89 -21.65
N THR A 179 3.62 1.10 -21.42
CA THR A 179 2.63 1.35 -20.36
C THR A 179 3.27 1.24 -18.97
N ARG A 180 4.06 0.20 -18.75
CA ARG A 180 4.81 0.01 -17.50
C ARG A 180 5.73 1.20 -17.22
N ASP A 181 6.51 1.62 -18.21
CA ASP A 181 7.48 2.71 -18.07
C ASP A 181 6.80 4.07 -17.82
N LEU A 182 5.66 4.32 -18.48
CA LEU A 182 4.83 5.49 -18.21
C LEU A 182 4.29 5.50 -16.77
N LEU A 183 3.74 4.39 -16.30
CA LEU A 183 3.19 4.29 -14.95
C LEU A 183 4.27 4.36 -13.88
N ARG A 184 5.44 3.77 -14.15
CA ARG A 184 6.65 3.92 -13.32
C ARG A 184 7.02 5.38 -13.18
N GLN A 185 7.11 6.11 -14.31
CA GLN A 185 7.45 7.54 -14.30
C GLN A 185 6.42 8.35 -13.50
N GLN A 186 5.14 8.12 -13.70
CA GLN A 186 4.07 8.81 -12.96
C GLN A 186 4.15 8.53 -11.45
N LEU A 187 4.44 7.28 -11.08
CA LEU A 187 4.63 6.91 -9.68
C LEU A 187 5.86 7.60 -9.09
N ASP A 188 7.00 7.55 -9.79
CA ASP A 188 8.26 8.16 -9.34
C ASP A 188 8.11 9.69 -9.20
N ASP A 189 7.42 10.35 -10.11
CA ASP A 189 7.12 11.78 -10.02
C ASP A 189 6.25 12.12 -8.80
N HIS A 190 5.25 11.28 -8.50
CA HIS A 190 4.45 11.42 -7.29
C HIS A 190 5.29 11.24 -6.02
N LEU A 191 6.11 10.19 -5.95
CA LEU A 191 6.99 9.89 -4.82
C LEU A 191 8.02 11.01 -4.59
N LYS A 192 8.61 11.53 -5.68
CA LYS A 192 9.53 12.66 -5.64
C LYS A 192 8.85 13.91 -5.09
N LYS A 193 7.66 14.23 -5.60
CA LYS A 193 6.88 15.40 -5.17
C LYS A 193 6.45 15.31 -3.70
N SER A 194 6.13 14.11 -3.22
CA SER A 194 5.75 13.87 -1.82
C SER A 194 6.94 13.69 -0.87
N GLY A 195 8.18 13.66 -1.41
CA GLY A 195 9.39 13.45 -0.62
C GLY A 195 9.53 12.04 -0.07
N ASP A 196 9.01 11.03 -0.79
CA ASP A 196 9.07 9.64 -0.34
C ASP A 196 10.52 9.14 -0.26
N PRO A 197 11.03 8.75 0.93
CA PRO A 197 12.44 8.36 1.07
C PRO A 197 12.79 7.05 0.37
N ARG A 198 11.83 6.20 0.00
CA ARG A 198 12.10 4.98 -0.78
C ARG A 198 12.64 5.29 -2.17
N LEU A 199 12.23 6.40 -2.77
CA LEU A 199 12.74 6.81 -4.08
C LEU A 199 14.21 7.26 -4.02
N THR A 200 14.63 7.84 -2.90
CA THR A 200 15.99 8.37 -2.75
C THR A 200 17.06 7.31 -2.48
N GLY A 201 16.67 6.03 -2.35
CA GLY A 201 17.59 4.92 -2.04
C GLY A 201 18.19 5.00 -0.64
N LYS A 202 17.77 5.96 0.19
CA LYS A 202 18.17 6.03 1.59
C LYS A 202 17.51 4.87 2.34
N PRO A 203 18.24 4.19 3.24
CA PRO A 203 17.66 3.16 4.08
C PRO A 203 16.45 3.73 4.80
N ALA A 204 15.35 3.03 4.72
CA ALA A 204 14.12 3.54 5.31
C ALA A 204 14.19 3.36 6.81
N LEU A 205 14.15 4.48 7.49
CA LEU A 205 14.13 4.56 8.93
C LEU A 205 13.00 3.76 9.58
N TRP A 206 11.92 3.55 8.84
CA TRP A 206 10.78 2.74 9.27
C TRP A 206 11.16 1.31 9.67
N ASP A 207 12.17 0.73 9.05
CA ASP A 207 12.65 -0.61 9.40
C ASP A 207 13.28 -0.65 10.81
N TYR A 208 13.71 0.50 11.32
CA TYR A 208 14.42 0.62 12.61
C TYR A 208 13.56 1.26 13.71
N TYR A 209 12.37 1.74 13.41
CA TYR A 209 11.49 2.27 14.44
C TYR A 209 10.99 1.17 15.37
N PRO A 210 10.90 1.44 16.68
CA PRO A 210 10.30 0.51 17.62
C PRO A 210 8.91 0.09 17.15
N PHE A 211 8.61 -1.20 17.25
CA PHE A 211 7.24 -1.66 17.05
C PHE A 211 6.43 -1.33 18.30
N TYR A 212 5.43 -0.50 18.16
CA TYR A 212 4.67 0.06 19.29
C TYR A 212 4.07 -0.98 20.24
N ARG A 213 3.74 -2.19 19.71
CA ARG A 213 3.24 -3.32 20.50
C ARG A 213 4.33 -4.27 21.00
N ALA A 214 5.60 -3.97 20.75
CA ALA A 214 6.71 -4.84 21.15
C ALA A 214 6.71 -5.25 22.64
N PRO A 215 6.32 -4.41 23.60
CA PRO A 215 6.26 -4.80 25.02
C PRO A 215 5.34 -5.99 25.29
N LYS A 216 4.34 -6.24 24.44
CA LYS A 216 3.43 -7.39 24.54
C LYS A 216 4.02 -8.71 24.01
N PHE A 217 5.21 -8.65 23.40
CA PHE A 217 5.87 -9.78 22.75
C PHE A 217 7.33 -9.87 23.23
N PRO A 218 7.57 -10.37 24.44
CA PRO A 218 8.93 -10.53 24.98
C PRO A 218 9.80 -11.33 24.04
N GLY A 219 11.06 -10.87 23.83
CA GLY A 219 12.02 -11.55 22.94
C GLY A 219 11.98 -11.09 21.48
N TRP A 220 10.93 -10.36 21.05
CA TRP A 220 10.94 -9.77 19.71
C TRP A 220 11.70 -8.44 19.69
N LYS A 221 12.64 -8.29 18.77
CA LYS A 221 13.48 -7.09 18.65
C LYS A 221 13.47 -6.56 17.23
N VAL A 222 13.43 -5.25 17.10
CA VAL A 222 13.73 -4.53 15.85
C VAL A 222 15.25 -4.56 15.65
N ALA A 223 15.69 -4.62 14.40
CA ALA A 223 17.11 -4.46 14.09
C ALA A 223 17.64 -3.12 14.66
N PRO A 224 18.86 -3.08 15.20
CA PRO A 224 19.43 -1.84 15.72
C PRO A 224 19.57 -0.81 14.59
N MET A 225 19.22 0.44 14.91
CA MET A 225 19.37 1.54 13.96
C MET A 225 20.84 1.79 13.66
N PRO A 226 21.27 1.79 12.39
CA PRO A 226 22.64 2.08 12.00
C PRO A 226 23.12 3.45 12.53
N ALA A 227 24.39 3.56 12.89
CA ALA A 227 24.96 4.75 13.55
C ALA A 227 24.79 6.04 12.73
N GLU A 228 24.86 5.94 11.40
CA GLU A 228 24.64 7.06 10.48
C GLU A 228 23.22 7.65 10.56
N PHE A 229 22.21 6.85 10.98
CA PHE A 229 20.83 7.32 11.16
C PHE A 229 20.54 7.83 12.57
N GLN A 230 21.30 7.34 13.57
CA GLN A 230 21.13 7.81 14.95
C GLN A 230 21.43 9.31 15.09
N LYS A 231 22.41 9.83 14.33
CA LYS A 231 22.76 11.25 14.29
C LYS A 231 21.68 12.13 13.68
N ALA A 232 20.98 11.63 12.66
CA ALA A 232 19.93 12.38 11.96
C ALA A 232 18.61 12.44 12.75
N HIS A 233 18.44 11.61 13.77
CA HIS A 233 17.20 11.47 14.55
C HIS A 233 17.34 11.75 16.04
N LYS A 234 18.34 12.49 16.47
CA LYS A 234 18.23 13.18 17.76
C LYS A 234 17.14 14.25 17.65
N VAL A 235 15.90 13.79 17.68
CA VAL A 235 14.76 14.64 17.98
C VAL A 235 14.99 15.15 19.40
N LYS A 236 15.09 16.48 19.53
CA LYS A 236 15.10 17.18 20.81
C LYS A 236 13.80 16.93 21.55
#